data_0f46f467bf196c88b1bc7e247f73e4bd
#
_entry.id   0f46f467bf196c88b1bc7e247f73e4bd
#
_cell.length_a   1.000
_cell.length_b   1.000
_cell.length_c   1.000
_cell.angle_alpha   90.00
_cell.angle_beta   90.00
_cell.angle_gamma   90.00
#
_symmetry.space_group_name_H-M   'P 1'
#
loop_
_entity.id
_entity.type
_entity.pdbx_description
1 polymer ?
#
loop_
_entity_poly.entity_id
_entity_poly.type
_entity_poly.pdbx_seq_one_letter_code
_entity_poly.pdbx_strand_id
1 'polypeptide(L)'
;GTLVEPLCVGAEAAEVGDVCVGKTVVILGAGCIGLTTLLLCRARGAARVILSDLFQSRLDKAMEMGADGVVLGGRPESVEEIRALLGGAGADVVFETAGSPKTASMTVDVLARGGKIVMVGNVPGKTPIEFMKLMYLGGGIDTIYRYRNHYEMVIDLLARNVIPAEKIISHVFPFTRSQEAFETAIGQKDKVSKVLIEVASEGVEI
;
A
#
# COMPACT_ATOMS: atom_id res chain seq x y z
N GLY A 1 -11.55 -14.07 7.08
CA GLY A 1 -12.04 -13.89 5.69
C GLY A 1 -11.99 -12.45 5.18
N THR A 2 -12.33 -11.45 6.01
CA THR A 2 -12.54 -10.04 5.60
C THR A 2 -11.29 -9.39 4.95
N LEU A 3 -10.08 -9.83 5.28
CA LEU A 3 -8.84 -9.29 4.70
C LEU A 3 -8.47 -9.89 3.34
N VAL A 4 -9.12 -10.97 2.91
CA VAL A 4 -8.79 -11.62 1.61
C VAL A 4 -8.97 -10.63 0.47
N GLU A 5 -10.06 -9.89 0.44
CA GLU A 5 -10.35 -8.93 -0.63
C GLU A 5 -9.26 -7.83 -0.77
N PRO A 6 -8.92 -7.05 0.28
CA PRO A 6 -7.89 -6.02 0.16
C PRO A 6 -6.47 -6.60 -0.07
N LEU A 7 -6.19 -7.81 0.38
CA LEU A 7 -4.93 -8.50 0.06
C LEU A 7 -4.85 -8.88 -1.42
N CYS A 8 -5.97 -9.23 -2.06
CA CYS A 8 -5.99 -9.46 -3.50
C CYS A 8 -5.63 -8.20 -4.30
N VAL A 9 -6.00 -6.99 -3.82
CA VAL A 9 -5.56 -5.74 -4.44
C VAL A 9 -4.03 -5.58 -4.31
N GLY A 10 -3.47 -5.84 -3.13
CA GLY A 10 -2.02 -5.83 -2.93
C GLY A 10 -1.29 -6.87 -3.79
N ALA A 11 -1.90 -8.04 -4.00
CA ALA A 11 -1.36 -9.10 -4.84
C ALA A 11 -1.32 -8.70 -6.33
N GLU A 12 -2.41 -8.16 -6.84
CA GLU A 12 -2.49 -7.62 -8.21
C GLU A 12 -1.47 -6.49 -8.40
N ALA A 13 -1.37 -5.56 -7.44
CA ALA A 13 -0.40 -4.48 -7.50
C ALA A 13 1.02 -5.03 -7.62
N ALA A 14 1.41 -5.94 -6.73
CA ALA A 14 2.75 -6.52 -6.71
C ALA A 14 3.05 -7.35 -7.98
N GLU A 15 2.04 -8.01 -8.57
CA GLU A 15 2.17 -8.74 -9.84
C GLU A 15 2.35 -7.79 -11.02
N VAL A 16 1.48 -6.80 -11.18
CA VAL A 16 1.57 -5.79 -12.25
C VAL A 16 2.88 -4.99 -12.15
N GLY A 17 3.35 -4.75 -10.91
CA GLY A 17 4.64 -4.13 -10.65
C GLY A 17 5.86 -5.02 -10.97
N ASP A 18 5.67 -6.28 -11.36
CA ASP A 18 6.74 -7.27 -11.56
C ASP A 18 7.68 -7.36 -10.34
N VAL A 19 7.12 -7.26 -9.13
CA VAL A 19 7.89 -7.33 -7.89
C VAL A 19 8.47 -8.74 -7.73
N CYS A 20 9.77 -8.82 -7.54
CA CYS A 20 10.50 -10.06 -7.33
C CYS A 20 11.76 -9.82 -6.47
N VAL A 21 12.52 -10.90 -6.25
CA VAL A 21 13.78 -10.86 -5.50
C VAL A 21 14.73 -9.79 -6.06
N GLY A 22 15.28 -8.97 -5.17
CA GLY A 22 16.23 -7.91 -5.50
C GLY A 22 15.62 -6.54 -5.81
N LYS A 23 14.33 -6.44 -6.06
CA LYS A 23 13.65 -5.18 -6.37
C LYS A 23 13.55 -4.25 -5.16
N THR A 24 13.74 -2.96 -5.41
CA THR A 24 13.45 -1.87 -4.48
C THR A 24 12.08 -1.27 -4.78
N VAL A 25 11.29 -1.05 -3.75
CA VAL A 25 9.89 -0.64 -3.85
C VAL A 25 9.64 0.61 -3.03
N VAL A 26 8.90 1.56 -3.59
CA VAL A 26 8.29 2.68 -2.85
C VAL A 26 6.77 2.57 -2.91
N ILE A 27 6.12 2.74 -1.77
CA ILE A 27 4.65 2.76 -1.66
C ILE A 27 4.24 4.13 -1.12
N LEU A 28 3.53 4.89 -1.93
CA LEU A 28 2.99 6.20 -1.55
C LEU A 28 1.57 6.02 -1.00
N GLY A 29 1.47 6.08 0.33
CA GLY A 29 0.29 5.79 1.13
C GLY A 29 0.47 4.54 2.00
N ALA A 30 0.32 4.67 3.32
CA ALA A 30 0.38 3.59 4.30
C ALA A 30 -1.01 3.27 4.91
N GLY A 31 -2.06 3.46 4.12
CA GLY A 31 -3.41 2.99 4.45
C GLY A 31 -3.55 1.47 4.26
N CYS A 32 -4.77 0.95 4.38
CA CYS A 32 -5.04 -0.48 4.23
C CYS A 32 -4.41 -1.07 2.95
N ILE A 33 -4.60 -0.42 1.80
CA ILE A 33 -4.08 -0.91 0.51
C ILE A 33 -2.55 -0.81 0.45
N GLY A 34 -1.94 0.28 0.97
CA GLY A 34 -0.48 0.37 1.05
C GLY A 34 0.14 -0.72 1.92
N LEU A 35 -0.49 -1.04 3.06
CA LEU A 35 -0.03 -2.11 3.95
C LEU A 35 -0.22 -3.51 3.34
N THR A 36 -1.33 -3.76 2.62
CA THR A 36 -1.49 -5.03 1.88
C THR A 36 -0.45 -5.15 0.77
N THR A 37 -0.18 -4.07 0.03
CA THR A 37 0.87 -4.02 -1.00
C THR A 37 2.25 -4.31 -0.40
N LEU A 38 2.59 -3.72 0.76
CA LEU A 38 3.83 -4.01 1.50
C LEU A 38 3.97 -5.52 1.76
N LEU A 39 2.95 -6.16 2.35
CA LEU A 39 2.98 -7.58 2.68
C LEU A 39 3.20 -8.46 1.44
N LEU A 40 2.51 -8.16 0.35
CA LEU A 40 2.63 -8.93 -0.88
C LEU A 40 3.97 -8.67 -1.61
N CYS A 41 4.51 -7.44 -1.56
CA CYS A 41 5.87 -7.16 -2.05
C CYS A 41 6.91 -7.96 -1.26
N ARG A 42 6.77 -8.05 0.07
CA ARG A 42 7.64 -8.88 0.92
C ARG A 42 7.53 -10.37 0.59
N ALA A 43 6.32 -10.87 0.46
CA ALA A 43 6.09 -12.28 0.10
C ALA A 43 6.68 -12.64 -1.29
N ARG A 44 6.75 -11.68 -2.22
CA ARG A 44 7.39 -11.83 -3.53
C ARG A 44 8.91 -11.62 -3.51
N GLY A 45 9.50 -11.29 -2.35
CA GLY A 45 10.95 -11.19 -2.18
C GLY A 45 11.54 -9.80 -2.49
N ALA A 46 10.76 -8.73 -2.43
CA ALA A 46 11.31 -7.38 -2.55
C ALA A 46 12.49 -7.17 -1.58
N ALA A 47 13.61 -6.68 -2.08
CA ALA A 47 14.83 -6.48 -1.28
C ALA A 47 14.69 -5.30 -0.32
N ARG A 48 13.96 -4.27 -0.72
CA ARG A 48 13.70 -3.08 0.10
C ARG A 48 12.33 -2.51 -0.22
N VAL A 49 11.56 -2.19 0.82
CA VAL A 49 10.24 -1.56 0.70
C VAL A 49 10.19 -0.33 1.61
N ILE A 50 10.03 0.85 1.00
CA ILE A 50 9.91 2.14 1.67
C ILE A 50 8.47 2.63 1.55
N LEU A 51 7.88 3.13 2.64
CA LEU A 51 6.56 3.73 2.60
C LEU A 51 6.59 5.23 2.92
N SER A 52 5.65 5.98 2.35
CA SER A 52 5.41 7.37 2.72
C SER A 52 3.93 7.60 3.00
N ASP A 53 3.61 8.30 4.08
CA ASP A 53 2.24 8.71 4.45
C ASP A 53 2.26 10.05 5.17
N LEU A 54 1.12 10.71 5.26
CA LEU A 54 0.96 11.97 6.00
C LEU A 54 0.92 11.78 7.53
N PHE A 55 0.61 10.57 8.01
CA PHE A 55 0.42 10.26 9.42
C PHE A 55 1.53 9.36 9.96
N GLN A 56 2.23 9.83 11.00
CA GLN A 56 3.31 9.06 11.64
C GLN A 56 2.82 7.71 12.17
N SER A 57 1.64 7.65 12.77
CA SER A 57 1.05 6.42 13.30
C SER A 57 0.88 5.32 12.24
N ARG A 58 0.58 5.69 10.99
CA ARG A 58 0.52 4.73 9.86
C ARG A 58 1.90 4.27 9.43
N LEU A 59 2.88 5.16 9.51
CA LEU A 59 4.28 4.84 9.22
C LEU A 59 4.86 3.90 10.27
N ASP A 60 4.54 4.12 11.56
CA ASP A 60 4.92 3.22 12.64
C ASP A 60 4.32 1.82 12.42
N LYS A 61 3.07 1.75 12.00
CA LYS A 61 2.41 0.49 11.60
C LYS A 61 3.10 -0.18 10.41
N ALA A 62 3.52 0.57 9.41
CA ALA A 62 4.26 0.03 8.27
C ALA A 62 5.61 -0.57 8.71
N MET A 63 6.32 0.07 9.64
CA MET A 63 7.55 -0.48 10.23
C MET A 63 7.30 -1.78 10.98
N GLU A 64 6.25 -1.85 11.81
CA GLU A 64 5.84 -3.10 12.52
C GLU A 64 5.51 -4.24 11.55
N MET A 65 5.08 -3.90 10.33
CA MET A 65 4.70 -4.86 9.29
C MET A 65 5.83 -5.20 8.32
N GLY A 66 7.03 -4.70 8.57
CA GLY A 66 8.25 -5.09 7.85
C GLY A 66 8.67 -4.14 6.73
N ALA A 67 8.30 -2.86 6.78
CA ALA A 67 8.94 -1.85 5.94
C ALA A 67 10.42 -1.68 6.34
N ASP A 68 11.29 -1.40 5.36
CA ASP A 68 12.72 -1.14 5.62
C ASP A 68 12.99 0.33 5.97
N GLY A 69 12.03 1.20 5.72
CA GLY A 69 12.10 2.60 6.05
C GLY A 69 10.79 3.29 5.75
N VAL A 70 10.60 4.44 6.38
CA VAL A 70 9.40 5.25 6.19
C VAL A 70 9.77 6.74 6.11
N VAL A 71 8.95 7.50 5.40
CA VAL A 71 9.13 8.93 5.23
C VAL A 71 7.80 9.64 5.48
N LEU A 72 7.81 10.64 6.38
CA LEU A 72 6.65 11.49 6.60
C LEU A 72 6.42 12.36 5.36
N GLY A 73 5.32 12.12 4.68
CA GLY A 73 4.92 12.79 3.46
C GLY A 73 4.39 14.21 3.68
N GLY A 74 4.09 14.88 2.57
CA GLY A 74 3.50 16.23 2.58
C GLY A 74 4.49 17.36 2.86
N ARG A 75 5.78 17.08 3.00
CA ARG A 75 6.87 18.04 3.19
C ARG A 75 7.69 18.18 1.90
N PRO A 76 8.32 19.33 1.66
CA PRO A 76 9.17 19.53 0.47
C PRO A 76 10.30 18.49 0.35
N GLU A 77 10.87 18.08 1.49
CA GLU A 77 12.04 17.19 1.57
C GLU A 77 11.69 15.70 1.41
N SER A 78 10.40 15.35 1.35
CA SER A 78 9.96 13.93 1.36
C SER A 78 10.53 13.13 0.18
N VAL A 79 10.67 13.73 -1.00
CA VAL A 79 11.24 13.08 -2.19
C VAL A 79 12.72 12.76 -1.98
N GLU A 80 13.49 13.73 -1.49
CA GLU A 80 14.91 13.59 -1.21
C GLU A 80 15.17 12.55 -0.12
N GLU A 81 14.35 12.53 0.93
CA GLU A 81 14.43 11.54 2.00
C GLU A 81 14.16 10.11 1.47
N ILE A 82 13.13 9.93 0.64
CA ILE A 82 12.85 8.64 -0.01
C ILE A 82 14.05 8.22 -0.87
N ARG A 83 14.58 9.13 -1.70
CA ARG A 83 15.72 8.83 -2.55
C ARG A 83 16.98 8.51 -1.75
N ALA A 84 17.22 9.21 -0.64
CA ALA A 84 18.35 8.93 0.25
C ALA A 84 18.29 7.51 0.83
N LEU A 85 17.10 7.05 1.26
CA LEU A 85 16.89 5.68 1.73
C LEU A 85 17.14 4.62 0.64
N LEU A 86 17.06 5.01 -0.63
CA LEU A 86 17.32 4.16 -1.81
C LEU A 86 18.74 4.36 -2.39
N GLY A 87 19.64 5.03 -1.66
CA GLY A 87 21.00 5.32 -2.15
C GLY A 87 21.05 6.28 -3.34
N GLY A 88 20.03 7.11 -3.53
CA GLY A 88 19.94 8.11 -4.61
C GLY A 88 19.40 7.59 -5.95
N ALA A 89 19.35 6.28 -6.16
CA ALA A 89 18.99 5.68 -7.46
C ALA A 89 17.50 5.75 -7.80
N GLY A 90 16.62 5.88 -6.79
CA GLY A 90 15.16 5.71 -6.90
C GLY A 90 14.74 4.25 -6.78
N ALA A 91 13.42 3.99 -6.92
CA ALA A 91 12.83 2.67 -6.77
C ALA A 91 12.60 1.98 -8.12
N ASP A 92 12.82 0.68 -8.19
CA ASP A 92 12.45 -0.14 -9.36
C ASP A 92 10.94 -0.13 -9.58
N VAL A 93 10.16 -0.09 -8.49
CA VAL A 93 8.69 -0.06 -8.55
C VAL A 93 8.16 0.98 -7.58
N VAL A 94 7.26 1.82 -8.07
CA VAL A 94 6.56 2.84 -7.27
C VAL A 94 5.06 2.56 -7.31
N PHE A 95 4.45 2.32 -6.16
CA PHE A 95 3.01 2.16 -6.01
C PHE A 95 2.38 3.45 -5.50
N GLU A 96 1.39 3.97 -6.22
CA GLU A 96 0.51 5.02 -5.73
C GLU A 96 -0.73 4.38 -5.12
N THR A 97 -0.87 4.43 -3.79
CA THR A 97 -1.98 3.82 -3.05
C THR A 97 -2.77 4.81 -2.20
N ALA A 98 -2.36 6.08 -2.17
CA ALA A 98 -3.03 7.14 -1.41
C ALA A 98 -4.26 7.69 -2.11
N GLY A 99 -4.35 7.53 -3.44
CA GLY A 99 -5.43 8.10 -4.26
C GLY A 99 -5.39 9.63 -4.28
N SER A 100 -4.20 10.24 -4.32
CA SER A 100 -4.02 11.69 -4.30
C SER A 100 -3.30 12.21 -5.54
N PRO A 101 -3.75 13.32 -6.14
CA PRO A 101 -3.02 13.95 -7.24
C PRO A 101 -1.57 14.31 -6.87
N LYS A 102 -1.30 14.66 -5.61
CA LYS A 102 0.05 15.01 -5.14
C LYS A 102 0.99 13.80 -5.16
N THR A 103 0.55 12.67 -4.59
CA THR A 103 1.34 11.43 -4.59
C THR A 103 1.47 10.86 -5.99
N ALA A 104 0.44 10.95 -6.82
CA ALA A 104 0.50 10.52 -8.21
C ALA A 104 1.56 11.31 -9.02
N SER A 105 1.60 12.64 -8.89
CA SER A 105 2.63 13.47 -9.52
C SER A 105 4.04 13.13 -9.00
N MET A 106 4.18 12.83 -7.70
CA MET A 106 5.45 12.51 -7.05
C MET A 106 6.05 11.16 -7.49
N THR A 107 5.26 10.27 -8.08
CA THR A 107 5.72 8.92 -8.47
C THR A 107 6.96 8.95 -9.36
N VAL A 108 7.01 9.86 -10.33
CA VAL A 108 8.14 10.02 -11.26
C VAL A 108 9.40 10.50 -10.55
N ASP A 109 9.25 11.29 -9.46
CA ASP A 109 10.38 11.86 -8.73
C ASP A 109 11.17 10.82 -7.94
N VAL A 110 10.54 9.73 -7.54
CA VAL A 110 11.16 8.66 -6.76
C VAL A 110 11.46 7.40 -7.58
N LEU A 111 11.16 7.42 -8.89
CA LEU A 111 11.38 6.31 -9.81
C LEU A 111 12.85 6.18 -10.21
N ALA A 112 13.34 4.95 -10.29
CA ALA A 112 14.64 4.63 -10.89
C ALA A 112 14.58 4.57 -12.43
N ARG A 113 15.74 4.55 -13.08
CA ARG A 113 15.81 4.27 -14.53
C ARG A 113 15.27 2.88 -14.83
N GLY A 114 14.43 2.79 -15.86
CA GLY A 114 13.75 1.55 -16.26
C GLY A 114 12.70 1.08 -15.26
N GLY A 115 12.36 1.90 -14.27
CA GLY A 115 11.39 1.55 -13.23
C GLY A 115 9.94 1.61 -13.71
N LYS A 116 9.07 1.05 -12.90
CA LYS A 116 7.63 0.95 -13.17
C LYS A 116 6.82 1.66 -12.09
N ILE A 117 5.87 2.48 -12.51
CA ILE A 117 4.85 3.07 -11.65
C ILE A 117 3.57 2.23 -11.78
N VAL A 118 2.94 1.88 -10.67
CA VAL A 118 1.63 1.23 -10.64
C VAL A 118 0.65 2.10 -9.88
N MET A 119 -0.37 2.58 -10.60
CA MET A 119 -1.45 3.37 -10.02
C MET A 119 -2.51 2.43 -9.44
N VAL A 120 -2.66 2.44 -8.13
CA VAL A 120 -3.58 1.59 -7.36
C VAL A 120 -4.69 2.42 -6.73
N GLY A 121 -4.35 3.60 -6.22
CA GLY A 121 -5.28 4.53 -5.58
C GLY A 121 -6.25 5.16 -6.57
N ASN A 122 -7.47 5.45 -6.11
CA ASN A 122 -8.46 6.16 -6.90
C ASN A 122 -8.13 7.66 -6.93
N VAL A 123 -7.28 8.08 -7.86
CA VAL A 123 -6.88 9.48 -8.00
C VAL A 123 -7.97 10.27 -8.73
N PRO A 124 -8.62 11.26 -8.09
CA PRO A 124 -9.70 12.01 -8.70
C PRO A 124 -9.19 13.06 -9.68
N GLY A 125 -10.00 13.30 -10.73
CA GLY A 125 -9.79 14.42 -11.65
C GLY A 125 -8.58 14.24 -12.58
N LYS A 126 -8.03 15.38 -13.00
CA LYS A 126 -6.83 15.42 -13.87
C LYS A 126 -5.59 15.61 -13.01
N THR A 127 -4.60 14.75 -13.19
CA THR A 127 -3.34 14.80 -12.45
C THR A 127 -2.18 15.01 -13.42
N PRO A 128 -1.33 16.02 -13.21
CA PRO A 128 -0.14 16.21 -14.03
C PRO A 128 0.89 15.13 -13.73
N ILE A 129 1.41 14.51 -14.79
CA ILE A 129 2.57 13.61 -14.75
C ILE A 129 3.67 14.22 -15.64
N GLU A 130 4.88 14.30 -15.15
CA GLU A 130 6.02 14.82 -15.92
C GLU A 130 6.51 13.76 -16.92
N PHE A 131 5.82 13.64 -18.06
CA PHE A 131 6.10 12.62 -19.07
C PHE A 131 7.52 12.72 -19.66
N MET A 132 8.06 13.92 -19.81
CA MET A 132 9.45 14.06 -20.29
C MET A 132 10.45 13.42 -19.35
N LYS A 133 10.28 13.60 -18.04
CA LYS A 133 11.10 12.94 -17.02
C LYS A 133 10.94 11.43 -17.05
N LEU A 134 9.68 10.94 -17.15
CA LEU A 134 9.39 9.52 -17.29
C LEU A 134 10.09 8.90 -18.51
N MET A 135 10.04 9.59 -19.65
CA MET A 135 10.73 9.18 -20.88
C MET A 135 12.25 9.13 -20.72
N TYR A 136 12.87 10.13 -20.07
CA TYR A 136 14.32 10.13 -19.78
C TYR A 136 14.72 9.00 -18.84
N LEU A 137 13.84 8.60 -17.94
CA LEU A 137 14.05 7.45 -17.08
C LEU A 137 13.84 6.11 -17.81
N GLY A 138 13.21 6.11 -18.98
CA GLY A 138 12.79 4.88 -19.66
C GLY A 138 11.77 4.11 -18.85
N GLY A 139 10.97 4.83 -18.03
CA GLY A 139 10.00 4.24 -17.13
C GLY A 139 8.65 3.98 -17.78
N GLY A 140 7.80 3.19 -17.10
CA GLY A 140 6.43 2.90 -17.51
C GLY A 140 5.41 3.24 -16.42
N ILE A 141 4.15 3.42 -16.82
CA ILE A 141 3.00 3.56 -15.92
C ILE A 141 1.99 2.49 -16.25
N ASP A 142 1.66 1.67 -15.27
CA ASP A 142 0.56 0.72 -15.30
C ASP A 142 -0.53 1.14 -14.32
N THR A 143 -1.72 0.60 -14.50
CA THR A 143 -2.86 0.83 -13.62
C THR A 143 -3.51 -0.48 -13.25
N ILE A 144 -4.06 -0.56 -12.06
CA ILE A 144 -4.94 -1.65 -11.68
C ILE A 144 -6.31 -1.10 -11.28
N TYR A 145 -7.34 -1.89 -11.51
CA TYR A 145 -8.66 -1.65 -10.95
C TYR A 145 -9.14 -2.93 -10.28
N ARG A 146 -9.05 -2.96 -8.94
CA ARG A 146 -9.27 -4.14 -8.12
C ARG A 146 -8.21 -5.23 -8.36
N TYR A 147 -8.60 -6.48 -8.72
CA TYR A 147 -7.73 -7.66 -8.80
C TYR A 147 -8.33 -8.71 -9.75
N ARG A 148 -7.48 -9.67 -10.14
CA ARG A 148 -7.86 -10.80 -11.01
C ARG A 148 -7.32 -12.10 -10.40
N ASN A 149 -8.22 -13.08 -10.12
CA ASN A 149 -7.87 -14.47 -9.79
C ASN A 149 -6.86 -14.67 -8.63
N HIS A 150 -6.84 -13.79 -7.62
CA HIS A 150 -5.88 -13.88 -6.50
C HIS A 150 -6.46 -14.54 -5.24
N TYR A 151 -7.76 -14.83 -5.17
CA TYR A 151 -8.40 -15.32 -3.95
C TYR A 151 -7.75 -16.59 -3.39
N GLU A 152 -7.58 -17.62 -4.22
CA GLU A 152 -7.02 -18.91 -3.79
C GLU A 152 -5.60 -18.73 -3.24
N MET A 153 -4.74 -18.02 -3.96
CA MET A 153 -3.37 -17.74 -3.55
C MET A 153 -3.32 -16.96 -2.22
N VAL A 154 -4.15 -15.92 -2.07
CA VAL A 154 -4.20 -15.13 -0.84
C VAL A 154 -4.72 -15.95 0.34
N ILE A 155 -5.74 -16.78 0.15
CA ILE A 155 -6.24 -17.70 1.18
C ILE A 155 -5.14 -18.65 1.62
N ASP A 156 -4.38 -19.23 0.69
CA ASP A 156 -3.25 -20.12 0.99
C ASP A 156 -2.14 -19.41 1.78
N LEU A 157 -1.76 -18.19 1.39
CA LEU A 157 -0.79 -17.38 2.14
C LEU A 157 -1.23 -17.10 3.57
N LEU A 158 -2.53 -16.80 3.78
CA LEU A 158 -3.11 -16.61 5.11
C LEU A 158 -3.14 -17.90 5.91
N ALA A 159 -3.59 -19.00 5.31
CA ALA A 159 -3.68 -20.30 5.98
C ALA A 159 -2.31 -20.82 6.45
N ARG A 160 -1.25 -20.51 5.72
CA ARG A 160 0.14 -20.86 6.05
C ARG A 160 0.85 -19.84 6.94
N ASN A 161 0.17 -18.75 7.35
CA ASN A 161 0.77 -17.65 8.12
C ASN A 161 2.03 -17.04 7.44
N VAL A 162 2.06 -17.00 6.11
CA VAL A 162 3.17 -16.39 5.34
C VAL A 162 3.16 -14.86 5.51
N ILE A 163 1.99 -14.27 5.66
CA ILE A 163 1.78 -12.83 5.82
C ILE A 163 1.02 -12.55 7.12
N PRO A 164 1.48 -11.62 7.97
CA PRO A 164 0.83 -11.25 9.23
C PRO A 164 -0.29 -10.24 8.99
N ALA A 165 -1.32 -10.65 8.23
CA ALA A 165 -2.36 -9.73 7.75
C ALA A 165 -3.27 -9.21 8.86
N GLU A 166 -3.42 -9.93 9.96
CA GLU A 166 -4.18 -9.51 11.14
C GLU A 166 -3.71 -8.18 11.72
N LYS A 167 -2.42 -7.86 11.56
CA LYS A 167 -1.84 -6.58 11.98
C LYS A 167 -2.44 -5.36 11.27
N ILE A 168 -3.09 -5.54 10.13
CA ILE A 168 -3.79 -4.46 9.41
C ILE A 168 -5.04 -4.01 10.17
N ILE A 169 -5.65 -4.91 10.95
CA ILE A 169 -6.88 -4.61 11.69
C ILE A 169 -6.54 -3.66 12.83
N SER A 170 -7.14 -2.47 12.80
CA SER A 170 -6.95 -1.46 13.85
C SER A 170 -8.08 -1.48 14.88
N HIS A 171 -9.31 -1.78 14.46
CA HIS A 171 -10.50 -1.76 15.32
C HIS A 171 -11.45 -2.88 14.94
N VAL A 172 -12.09 -3.45 15.96
CA VAL A 172 -13.19 -4.40 15.81
C VAL A 172 -14.37 -3.90 16.64
N PHE A 173 -15.55 -3.78 16.03
CA PHE A 173 -16.79 -3.37 16.68
C PHE A 173 -17.83 -4.47 16.60
N PRO A 174 -18.65 -4.68 17.64
CA PRO A 174 -19.80 -5.57 17.53
C PRO A 174 -20.83 -4.95 16.57
N PHE A 175 -21.66 -5.79 15.97
CA PHE A 175 -22.69 -5.36 15.01
C PHE A 175 -23.61 -4.26 15.56
N THR A 176 -23.94 -4.33 16.84
CA THR A 176 -24.78 -3.32 17.53
C THR A 176 -24.16 -1.92 17.60
N ARG A 177 -22.84 -1.79 17.34
CA ARG A 177 -22.08 -0.52 17.27
C ARG A 177 -21.63 -0.19 15.86
N SER A 178 -22.32 -0.66 14.83
CA SER A 178 -21.93 -0.44 13.43
C SER A 178 -21.83 1.03 13.07
N GLN A 179 -22.73 1.89 13.57
CA GLN A 179 -22.67 3.34 13.34
C GLN A 179 -21.34 3.93 13.82
N GLU A 180 -20.91 3.58 15.03
CA GLU A 180 -19.65 4.04 15.60
C GLU A 180 -18.43 3.52 14.81
N ALA A 181 -18.50 2.30 14.27
CA ALA A 181 -17.46 1.76 13.42
C ALA A 181 -17.26 2.62 12.15
N PHE A 182 -18.34 3.05 11.50
CA PHE A 182 -18.28 3.95 10.35
C PHE A 182 -17.75 5.33 10.71
N GLU A 183 -18.22 5.91 11.82
CA GLU A 183 -17.77 7.20 12.32
C GLU A 183 -16.27 7.19 12.65
N THR A 184 -15.79 6.11 13.28
CA THR A 184 -14.37 5.89 13.55
C THR A 184 -13.56 5.79 12.26
N ALA A 185 -14.02 5.00 11.30
CA ALA A 185 -13.33 4.80 10.02
C ALA A 185 -13.17 6.11 9.22
N ILE A 186 -14.17 6.99 9.29
CA ILE A 186 -14.17 8.27 8.57
C ILE A 186 -13.42 9.35 9.34
N GLY A 187 -13.64 9.43 10.66
CA GLY A 187 -13.18 10.54 11.51
C GLY A 187 -11.76 10.39 12.03
N GLN A 188 -11.23 9.17 12.18
CA GLN A 188 -9.92 8.91 12.81
C GLN A 188 -8.91 8.34 11.81
N LYS A 189 -8.74 9.03 10.68
CA LYS A 189 -7.86 8.56 9.58
C LYS A 189 -6.41 8.32 10.00
N ASP A 190 -5.94 9.02 11.01
CA ASP A 190 -4.60 8.88 11.59
C ASP A 190 -4.43 7.60 12.41
N LYS A 191 -5.52 7.03 12.95
CA LYS A 191 -5.51 5.85 13.84
C LYS A 191 -6.05 4.59 13.19
N VAL A 192 -6.70 4.72 12.04
CA VAL A 192 -7.41 3.62 11.38
C VAL A 192 -6.62 3.12 10.17
N SER A 193 -6.33 1.81 10.17
CA SER A 193 -5.90 1.07 8.98
C SER A 193 -7.06 0.26 8.40
N LYS A 194 -7.71 -0.57 9.23
CA LYS A 194 -8.91 -1.34 8.86
C LYS A 194 -9.83 -1.50 10.05
N VAL A 195 -11.09 -1.10 9.90
CA VAL A 195 -12.16 -1.33 10.88
C VAL A 195 -12.94 -2.58 10.46
N LEU A 196 -13.22 -3.47 11.39
CA LEU A 196 -14.09 -4.63 11.22
C LEU A 196 -15.34 -4.48 12.06
N ILE A 197 -16.44 -5.06 11.57
CA ILE A 197 -17.68 -5.24 12.32
C ILE A 197 -17.88 -6.75 12.48
N GLU A 198 -17.95 -7.20 13.73
CA GLU A 198 -18.24 -8.58 14.08
C GLU A 198 -19.76 -8.80 14.05
N VAL A 199 -20.23 -9.55 13.05
CA VAL A 199 -21.66 -9.76 12.80
C VAL A 199 -22.23 -10.84 13.71
N ALA A 200 -21.44 -11.89 14.00
CA ALA A 200 -21.80 -12.96 14.93
C ALA A 200 -20.56 -13.35 15.73
N SER A 201 -20.72 -13.56 17.05
CA SER A 201 -19.70 -14.19 17.88
C SER A 201 -19.61 -15.69 17.58
N GLU A 202 -18.44 -16.31 17.78
CA GLU A 202 -18.30 -17.76 17.67
C GLU A 202 -19.35 -18.47 18.55
N GLY A 203 -20.16 -19.35 17.93
CA GLY A 203 -21.19 -20.12 18.60
C GLY A 203 -22.65 -19.61 18.44
N VAL A 204 -22.87 -18.54 17.69
CA VAL A 204 -24.22 -18.15 17.28
C VAL A 204 -24.49 -18.73 15.89
N GLU A 205 -25.34 -19.75 15.81
CA GLU A 205 -25.93 -20.24 14.54
C GLU A 205 -26.76 -19.09 13.95
N ILE A 206 -26.49 -18.73 12.67
CA ILE A 206 -27.22 -17.73 11.88
C ILE A 206 -28.41 -18.43 11.22
#